data_f2dfd06beaad644aec1181f20826be77
#
_entry.id   f2dfd06beaad644aec1181f20826be77
#
_cell.length_a   1.000
_cell.length_b   1.000
_cell.length_c   1.000
_cell.angle_alpha   90.00
_cell.angle_beta   90.00
_cell.angle_gamma   90.00
#
_symmetry.space_group_name_H-M   'P 1'
#
loop_
_entity.id
_entity.type
_entity.pdbx_description
1 polymer ?
#
loop_
_entity_poly.entity_id
_entity_poly.type
_entity_poly.pdbx_seq_one_letter_code
_entity_poly.pdbx_strand_id
1 'polypeptide(L)'
;MVLTDHPTQFYPGNVLAILNDLEQAIRENRLEHINLLLRQLGKTPIINKEKPTPFDEAVSLSWFLENVFYPVIPDIINKLMTGLNMKLEEWSNFDLIKVGFWPGGDRDGNPFVTHEITLRVAKHLQQTLLKCYHRDLRFLKRRLTFKGVDHIIARAERKVYPIAYGGGHGEVYKHP
;
A
#
# COMPACT_ATOMS: atom_id res chain seq x y z
N MET A 1 -4.32 -14.81 5.79
CA MET A 1 -4.22 -14.62 4.32
C MET A 1 -2.77 -14.30 3.98
N VAL A 2 -2.22 -14.89 2.94
CA VAL A 2 -0.83 -14.63 2.50
C VAL A 2 -0.87 -14.06 1.08
N LEU A 3 -0.18 -12.95 0.88
CA LEU A 3 0.00 -12.35 -0.45
C LEU A 3 1.13 -13.10 -1.15
N THR A 4 0.79 -13.84 -2.20
CA THR A 4 1.72 -14.57 -3.05
C THR A 4 1.72 -13.95 -4.43
N ASP A 5 2.85 -13.97 -5.09
CA ASP A 5 2.98 -13.55 -6.47
C ASP A 5 3.06 -14.75 -7.41
N HIS A 6 2.33 -14.67 -8.53
CA HIS A 6 2.57 -15.48 -9.70
C HIS A 6 3.04 -14.55 -10.83
N PRO A 7 4.30 -14.65 -11.28
CA PRO A 7 4.89 -13.73 -12.26
C PRO A 7 4.10 -13.58 -13.57
N THR A 8 3.23 -14.54 -13.86
CA THR A 8 2.38 -14.57 -15.06
C THR A 8 1.12 -13.71 -14.96
N GLN A 9 0.80 -13.15 -13.77
CA GLN A 9 -0.45 -12.44 -13.51
C GLN A 9 -0.29 -10.93 -13.29
N PHE A 10 0.95 -10.41 -13.31
CA PHE A 10 1.17 -9.00 -13.04
C PHE A 10 1.36 -8.20 -14.33
N TYR A 11 0.44 -7.28 -14.53
CA TYR A 11 0.64 -6.22 -15.50
C TYR A 11 1.75 -5.27 -15.01
N PRO A 12 2.58 -4.73 -15.91
CA PRO A 12 3.49 -3.64 -15.55
C PRO A 12 2.77 -2.48 -14.88
N GLY A 13 3.44 -1.77 -13.96
CA GLY A 13 2.83 -0.68 -13.20
C GLY A 13 2.18 0.40 -14.07
N ASN A 14 2.75 0.70 -15.23
CA ASN A 14 2.19 1.63 -16.23
C ASN A 14 0.87 1.11 -16.82
N VAL A 15 0.74 -0.20 -17.04
CA VAL A 15 -0.52 -0.83 -17.50
C VAL A 15 -1.58 -0.75 -16.40
N LEU A 16 -1.21 -1.07 -15.15
CA LEU A 16 -2.12 -0.96 -14.00
C LEU A 16 -2.62 0.49 -13.81
N ALA A 17 -1.75 1.48 -13.97
CA ALA A 17 -2.15 2.88 -13.90
C ALA A 17 -3.19 3.23 -14.97
N ILE A 18 -2.93 2.83 -16.23
CA ILE A 18 -3.89 3.06 -17.34
C ILE A 18 -5.23 2.36 -17.06
N LEU A 19 -5.22 1.12 -16.54
CA LEU A 19 -6.44 0.37 -16.23
C LEU A 19 -7.25 1.05 -15.11
N ASN A 20 -6.57 1.56 -14.08
CA ASN A 20 -7.21 2.29 -13.00
C ASN A 20 -7.85 3.61 -13.47
N ASP A 21 -7.13 4.37 -14.29
CA ASP A 21 -7.65 5.60 -14.89
C ASP A 21 -8.82 5.30 -15.84
N LEU A 22 -8.77 4.19 -16.57
CA LEU A 22 -9.83 3.72 -17.45
C LEU A 22 -11.10 3.34 -16.66
N GLU A 23 -10.93 2.63 -15.54
CA GLU A 23 -12.06 2.31 -14.64
C GLU A 23 -12.76 3.58 -14.17
N GLN A 24 -11.99 4.57 -13.71
CA GLN A 24 -12.54 5.85 -13.28
C GLN A 24 -13.25 6.58 -14.43
N ALA A 25 -12.63 6.65 -15.62
CA ALA A 25 -13.23 7.30 -16.79
C ALA A 25 -14.54 6.63 -17.22
N ILE A 26 -14.65 5.30 -17.11
CA ILE A 26 -15.87 4.54 -17.37
C ILE A 26 -16.95 4.86 -16.34
N ARG A 27 -16.62 4.86 -15.04
CA ARG A 27 -17.55 5.21 -13.97
C ARG A 27 -18.14 6.63 -14.14
N GLU A 28 -17.31 7.56 -14.62
CA GLU A 28 -17.70 8.95 -14.87
C GLU A 28 -18.28 9.20 -16.27
N ASN A 29 -18.40 8.14 -17.10
CA ASN A 29 -18.90 8.19 -18.49
C ASN A 29 -18.18 9.23 -19.39
N ARG A 30 -16.84 9.38 -19.21
CA ARG A 30 -16.00 10.33 -19.98
C ARG A 30 -15.49 9.69 -21.27
N LEU A 31 -16.31 9.66 -22.33
CA LEU A 31 -16.04 8.94 -23.58
C LEU A 31 -14.72 9.35 -24.27
N GLU A 32 -14.40 10.63 -24.32
CA GLU A 32 -13.14 11.12 -24.93
C GLU A 32 -11.92 10.60 -24.18
N HIS A 33 -11.99 10.60 -22.84
CA HIS A 33 -10.92 10.12 -21.99
C HIS A 33 -10.75 8.60 -22.08
N ILE A 34 -11.85 7.85 -22.16
CA ILE A 34 -11.86 6.42 -22.42
C ILE A 34 -11.13 6.09 -23.74
N ASN A 35 -11.46 6.80 -24.83
CA ASN A 35 -10.81 6.60 -26.12
C ASN A 35 -9.31 6.88 -26.08
N LEU A 36 -8.89 7.92 -25.36
CA LEU A 36 -7.47 8.27 -25.19
C LEU A 36 -6.73 7.16 -24.43
N LEU A 37 -7.28 6.69 -23.32
CA LEU A 37 -6.69 5.63 -22.49
C LEU A 37 -6.63 4.30 -23.22
N LEU A 38 -7.65 3.93 -24.01
CA LEU A 38 -7.63 2.73 -24.84
C LEU A 38 -6.55 2.79 -25.93
N ARG A 39 -6.35 3.96 -26.55
CA ARG A 39 -5.25 4.16 -27.52
C ARG A 39 -3.87 4.07 -26.84
N GLN A 40 -3.75 4.60 -25.63
CA GLN A 40 -2.53 4.50 -24.83
C GLN A 40 -2.25 3.04 -24.45
N LEU A 41 -3.26 2.31 -23.97
CA LEU A 41 -3.15 0.90 -23.60
C LEU A 41 -2.73 0.04 -24.80
N GLY A 42 -3.31 0.27 -25.99
CA GLY A 42 -2.95 -0.46 -27.20
C GLY A 42 -1.52 -0.23 -27.70
N LYS A 43 -0.84 0.83 -27.21
CA LYS A 43 0.57 1.13 -27.52
C LYS A 43 1.52 0.77 -26.38
N THR A 44 1.00 0.37 -25.22
CA THR A 44 1.78 0.04 -24.03
C THR A 44 2.06 -1.46 -23.98
N PRO A 45 3.31 -1.89 -23.82
CA PRO A 45 3.63 -3.32 -23.67
C PRO A 45 2.92 -3.89 -22.44
N ILE A 46 2.10 -4.92 -22.63
CA ILE A 46 1.31 -5.59 -21.58
C ILE A 46 2.18 -6.58 -20.78
N ILE A 47 3.27 -7.04 -21.36
CA ILE A 47 4.17 -8.03 -20.78
C ILE A 47 5.53 -7.38 -20.55
N ASN A 48 6.09 -7.57 -19.35
CA ASN A 48 7.46 -7.19 -19.06
C ASN A 48 8.41 -8.05 -19.90
N LYS A 49 9.35 -7.43 -20.61
CA LYS A 49 10.38 -8.13 -21.37
C LYS A 49 11.42 -8.79 -20.48
N GLU A 50 11.63 -8.26 -19.30
CA GLU A 50 12.57 -8.76 -18.30
C GLU A 50 11.81 -9.42 -17.15
N LYS A 51 12.35 -10.56 -16.65
CA LYS A 51 11.80 -11.24 -15.48
C LYS A 51 11.98 -10.33 -14.26
N PRO A 52 10.92 -10.02 -13.50
CA PRO A 52 11.02 -9.21 -12.30
C PRO A 52 11.92 -9.89 -11.27
N THR A 53 12.66 -9.09 -10.53
CA THR A 53 13.38 -9.58 -9.34
C THR A 53 12.43 -9.82 -8.18
N PRO A 54 12.80 -10.66 -7.18
CA PRO A 54 11.96 -10.83 -5.98
C PRO A 54 11.63 -9.52 -5.24
N PHE A 55 12.48 -8.52 -5.37
CA PHE A 55 12.20 -7.20 -4.82
C PHE A 55 11.17 -6.42 -5.66
N ASP A 56 11.23 -6.50 -6.98
CA ASP A 56 10.23 -5.86 -7.87
C ASP A 56 8.85 -6.47 -7.66
N GLU A 57 8.78 -7.79 -7.46
CA GLU A 57 7.55 -8.49 -7.08
C GLU A 57 7.02 -7.97 -5.75
N ALA A 58 7.87 -7.82 -4.74
CA ALA A 58 7.49 -7.27 -3.45
C ALA A 58 6.98 -5.83 -3.55
N VAL A 59 7.61 -4.98 -4.36
CA VAL A 59 7.15 -3.61 -4.60
C VAL A 59 5.75 -3.61 -5.25
N SER A 60 5.54 -4.46 -6.26
CA SER A 60 4.25 -4.57 -6.95
C SER A 60 3.13 -5.01 -6.01
N LEU A 61 3.39 -6.03 -5.17
CA LEU A 61 2.40 -6.50 -4.20
C LEU A 61 2.15 -5.52 -3.04
N SER A 62 3.16 -4.75 -2.66
CA SER A 62 2.97 -3.73 -1.61
C SER A 62 1.97 -2.65 -2.00
N TRP A 63 1.76 -2.42 -3.30
CA TRP A 63 0.70 -1.54 -3.79
C TRP A 63 -0.68 -2.02 -3.37
N PHE A 64 -0.94 -3.33 -3.46
CA PHE A 64 -2.20 -3.92 -3.00
C PHE A 64 -2.35 -3.83 -1.48
N LEU A 65 -1.24 -4.01 -0.74
CA LEU A 65 -1.25 -3.82 0.71
C LEU A 65 -1.69 -2.40 1.08
N GLU A 66 -1.14 -1.39 0.40
CA GLU A 66 -1.43 0.02 0.64
C GLU A 66 -2.84 0.43 0.18
N ASN A 67 -3.24 0.03 -1.03
CA ASN A 67 -4.39 0.60 -1.71
C ASN A 67 -5.66 -0.27 -1.60
N VAL A 68 -5.51 -1.55 -1.25
CA VAL A 68 -6.64 -2.47 -1.12
C VAL A 68 -6.80 -2.95 0.32
N PHE A 69 -5.80 -3.61 0.87
CA PHE A 69 -5.94 -4.25 2.19
C PHE A 69 -5.99 -3.26 3.34
N TYR A 70 -5.15 -2.25 3.31
CA TYR A 70 -5.11 -1.25 4.37
C TYR A 70 -6.45 -0.52 4.57
N PRO A 71 -7.13 -0.01 3.53
CA PRO A 71 -8.45 0.62 3.71
C PRO A 71 -9.59 -0.39 3.96
N VAL A 72 -9.53 -1.60 3.37
CA VAL A 72 -10.65 -2.55 3.41
C VAL A 72 -10.72 -3.33 4.73
N ILE A 73 -9.58 -3.66 5.35
CA ILE A 73 -9.56 -4.44 6.61
C ILE A 73 -10.35 -3.74 7.73
N PRO A 74 -10.17 -2.43 8.01
CA PRO A 74 -10.98 -1.72 8.98
C PRO A 74 -12.48 -1.76 8.68
N ASP A 75 -12.87 -1.66 7.40
CA ASP A 75 -14.27 -1.74 7.00
C ASP A 75 -14.87 -3.12 7.25
N ILE A 76 -14.11 -4.19 7.01
CA ILE A 76 -14.53 -5.56 7.34
C ILE A 76 -14.74 -5.70 8.85
N ILE A 77 -13.80 -5.23 9.67
CA ILE A 77 -13.89 -5.27 11.12
C ILE A 77 -15.10 -4.46 11.60
N ASN A 78 -15.31 -3.26 11.08
CA ASN A 78 -16.46 -2.42 11.43
C ASN A 78 -17.80 -3.10 11.09
N LYS A 79 -17.91 -3.72 9.92
CA LYS A 79 -19.10 -4.49 9.53
C LYS A 79 -19.35 -5.68 10.45
N LEU A 80 -18.29 -6.40 10.82
CA LEU A 80 -18.36 -7.52 11.74
C LEU A 80 -18.84 -7.06 13.13
N MET A 81 -18.23 -6.01 13.68
CA MET A 81 -18.62 -5.43 14.97
C MET A 81 -20.08 -4.98 14.97
N THR A 82 -20.50 -4.29 13.89
CA THR A 82 -21.89 -3.86 13.73
C THR A 82 -22.84 -5.06 13.68
N GLY A 83 -22.48 -6.11 12.93
CA GLY A 83 -23.29 -7.33 12.86
C GLY A 83 -23.38 -8.11 14.17
N LEU A 84 -22.34 -8.01 15.02
CA LEU A 84 -22.33 -8.59 16.37
C LEU A 84 -22.87 -7.65 17.45
N ASN A 85 -23.29 -6.45 17.08
CA ASN A 85 -23.72 -5.40 18.00
C ASN A 85 -22.69 -5.08 19.11
N MET A 86 -21.39 -5.10 18.74
CA MET A 86 -20.25 -4.83 19.62
C MET A 86 -19.76 -3.39 19.45
N LYS A 87 -19.26 -2.79 20.53
CA LYS A 87 -18.58 -1.50 20.50
C LYS A 87 -17.07 -1.69 20.31
N LEU A 88 -16.40 -0.63 19.81
CA LEU A 88 -14.94 -0.69 19.57
C LEU A 88 -14.16 -0.96 20.87
N GLU A 89 -14.60 -0.45 21.99
CA GLU A 89 -13.98 -0.65 23.30
C GLU A 89 -14.06 -2.11 23.79
N GLU A 90 -15.01 -2.87 23.27
CA GLU A 90 -15.24 -4.29 23.59
C GLU A 90 -14.42 -5.22 22.69
N TRP A 91 -13.83 -4.67 21.61
CA TRP A 91 -13.07 -5.45 20.66
C TRP A 91 -11.66 -5.77 21.21
N SER A 92 -11.39 -7.03 21.46
CA SER A 92 -10.12 -7.53 21.98
C SER A 92 -9.34 -8.43 21.03
N ASN A 93 -9.95 -8.88 19.92
CA ASN A 93 -9.32 -9.78 18.96
C ASN A 93 -8.66 -9.02 17.83
N PHE A 94 -7.49 -8.42 18.09
CA PHE A 94 -6.69 -7.71 17.08
C PHE A 94 -5.99 -8.65 16.09
N ASP A 95 -6.01 -9.95 16.33
CA ASP A 95 -5.36 -10.98 15.52
C ASP A 95 -6.33 -11.70 14.55
N LEU A 96 -7.59 -11.26 14.47
CA LEU A 96 -8.60 -11.89 13.61
C LEU A 96 -8.16 -11.95 12.14
N ILE A 97 -7.56 -10.87 11.65
CA ILE A 97 -7.05 -10.81 10.28
C ILE A 97 -5.54 -10.58 10.32
N LYS A 98 -4.79 -11.58 9.84
CA LYS A 98 -3.35 -11.49 9.65
C LYS A 98 -3.03 -11.54 8.16
N VAL A 99 -2.20 -10.61 7.71
CA VAL A 99 -1.70 -10.56 6.33
C VAL A 99 -0.26 -11.03 6.33
N GLY A 100 0.01 -12.14 5.65
CA GLY A 100 1.37 -12.61 5.35
C GLY A 100 1.83 -12.09 3.99
N PHE A 101 3.14 -12.02 3.79
CA PHE A 101 3.76 -11.53 2.59
C PHE A 101 4.83 -12.51 2.13
N TRP A 102 4.67 -13.09 0.92
CA TRP A 102 5.51 -14.15 0.40
C TRP A 102 6.77 -13.66 -0.32
N PRO A 103 6.71 -12.66 -1.23
CA PRO A 103 7.87 -12.23 -2.01
C PRO A 103 9.02 -11.76 -1.12
N GLY A 104 10.21 -12.22 -1.43
CA GLY A 104 11.40 -11.93 -0.64
C GLY A 104 11.50 -12.65 0.71
N GLY A 105 10.48 -13.45 1.09
CA GLY A 105 10.48 -14.27 2.31
C GLY A 105 10.79 -15.74 2.07
N ASP A 106 10.30 -16.26 0.96
CA ASP A 106 10.52 -17.66 0.57
C ASP A 106 11.88 -17.83 -0.12
N ARG A 107 12.69 -18.71 0.45
CA ARG A 107 14.03 -19.04 -0.05
C ARG A 107 14.09 -20.42 -0.70
N ASP A 108 13.01 -21.20 -0.63
CA ASP A 108 13.00 -22.57 -1.11
C ASP A 108 13.03 -22.58 -2.64
N GLY A 109 14.16 -23.04 -3.18
CA GLY A 109 14.39 -23.15 -4.61
C GLY A 109 14.62 -21.84 -5.37
N ASN A 110 14.65 -20.68 -4.72
CA ASN A 110 14.91 -19.39 -5.37
C ASN A 110 16.25 -18.78 -4.94
N PRO A 111 17.33 -18.94 -5.72
CA PRO A 111 18.66 -18.44 -5.36
C PRO A 111 18.75 -16.90 -5.31
N PHE A 112 17.77 -16.19 -5.88
CA PHE A 112 17.72 -14.74 -5.88
C PHE A 112 17.11 -14.16 -4.60
N VAL A 113 16.52 -14.98 -3.73
CA VAL A 113 15.99 -14.54 -2.42
C VAL A 113 17.10 -14.68 -1.38
N THR A 114 18.00 -13.70 -1.35
CA THR A 114 19.05 -13.61 -0.33
C THR A 114 18.53 -12.96 0.95
N HIS A 115 19.32 -13.07 2.05
CA HIS A 115 19.00 -12.40 3.31
C HIS A 115 18.89 -10.87 3.15
N GLU A 116 19.70 -10.29 2.27
CA GLU A 116 19.67 -8.86 1.96
C GLU A 116 18.36 -8.46 1.30
N ILE A 117 17.89 -9.27 0.34
CA ILE A 117 16.57 -9.06 -0.30
C ILE A 117 15.46 -9.16 0.73
N THR A 118 15.50 -10.16 1.63
CA THR A 118 14.50 -10.31 2.70
C THR A 118 14.47 -9.07 3.60
N LEU A 119 15.62 -8.57 4.03
CA LEU A 119 15.70 -7.35 4.85
C LEU A 119 15.22 -6.11 4.10
N ARG A 120 15.56 -6.00 2.82
CA ARG A 120 15.13 -4.91 1.96
C ARG A 120 13.61 -4.91 1.77
N VAL A 121 13.02 -6.07 1.56
CA VAL A 121 11.56 -6.23 1.46
C VAL A 121 10.88 -5.89 2.79
N ALA A 122 11.39 -6.40 3.92
CA ALA A 122 10.85 -6.08 5.24
C ALA A 122 10.87 -4.57 5.52
N LYS A 123 11.96 -3.89 5.18
CA LYS A 123 12.07 -2.43 5.30
C LYS A 123 11.09 -1.71 4.38
N HIS A 124 10.92 -2.18 3.14
CA HIS A 124 9.96 -1.62 2.19
C HIS A 124 8.52 -1.74 2.71
N LEU A 125 8.13 -2.90 3.22
CA LEU A 125 6.81 -3.13 3.81
C LEU A 125 6.56 -2.23 5.03
N GLN A 126 7.56 -2.11 5.92
CA GLN A 126 7.49 -1.19 7.05
C GLN A 126 7.25 0.25 6.60
N GLN A 127 8.02 0.71 5.60
CA GLN A 127 7.87 2.06 5.06
C GLN A 127 6.50 2.27 4.41
N THR A 128 6.01 1.30 3.65
CA THR A 128 4.69 1.33 3.02
C THR A 128 3.59 1.48 4.06
N LEU A 129 3.62 0.67 5.12
CA LEU A 129 2.63 0.76 6.21
C LEU A 129 2.71 2.11 6.96
N LEU A 130 3.92 2.59 7.24
CA LEU A 130 4.11 3.87 7.91
C LEU A 130 3.70 5.08 7.06
N LYS A 131 3.79 4.98 5.72
CA LYS A 131 3.20 5.98 4.81
C LYS A 131 1.68 6.02 4.92
N CYS A 132 1.03 4.86 5.05
CA CYS A 132 -0.41 4.80 5.30
C CYS A 132 -0.77 5.48 6.64
N TYR A 133 -0.06 5.16 7.71
CA TYR A 133 -0.27 5.81 9.02
C TYR A 133 -0.03 7.32 8.96
N HIS A 134 1.01 7.77 8.26
CA HIS A 134 1.27 9.19 8.09
C HIS A 134 0.13 9.90 7.33
N ARG A 135 -0.42 9.28 6.29
CA ARG A 135 -1.58 9.77 5.55
C ARG A 135 -2.80 9.94 6.47
N ASP A 136 -3.07 8.95 7.31
CA ASP A 136 -4.18 8.98 8.25
C ASP A 136 -3.97 10.02 9.36
N LEU A 137 -2.75 10.14 9.90
CA LEU A 137 -2.41 11.20 10.87
C LEU A 137 -2.65 12.59 10.28
N ARG A 138 -2.29 12.81 9.00
CA ARG A 138 -2.57 14.09 8.32
C ARG A 138 -4.07 14.32 8.13
N PHE A 139 -4.83 13.28 7.86
CA PHE A 139 -6.28 13.37 7.77
C PHE A 139 -6.88 13.72 9.14
N LEU A 140 -6.48 13.01 10.20
CA LEU A 140 -6.93 13.27 11.58
C LEU A 140 -6.58 14.69 12.04
N LYS A 141 -5.38 15.17 11.75
CA LYS A 141 -4.94 16.53 12.08
C LYS A 141 -5.87 17.62 11.52
N ARG A 142 -6.46 17.37 10.34
CA ARG A 142 -7.44 18.30 9.73
C ARG A 142 -8.83 18.19 10.33
N ARG A 143 -9.17 17.06 10.96
CA ARG A 143 -10.50 16.79 11.52
C ARG A 143 -10.59 17.05 13.02
N LEU A 144 -9.49 16.77 13.74
CA LEU A 144 -9.43 16.90 15.20
C LEU A 144 -8.72 18.20 15.56
N THR A 145 -9.47 19.30 15.53
CA THR A 145 -8.97 20.65 15.83
C THR A 145 -9.16 21.03 17.30
N PHE A 146 -9.41 20.04 18.17
CA PHE A 146 -9.62 20.27 19.61
C PHE A 146 -8.33 20.64 20.31
N LYS A 147 -8.42 21.59 21.26
CA LYS A 147 -7.28 22.03 22.05
C LYS A 147 -6.60 20.84 22.77
N GLY A 148 -5.31 20.65 22.54
CA GLY A 148 -4.51 19.59 23.17
C GLY A 148 -4.40 18.30 22.34
N VAL A 149 -5.27 18.04 21.34
CA VAL A 149 -5.19 16.87 20.45
C VAL A 149 -4.15 17.09 19.36
N ASP A 150 -3.98 18.31 18.90
CA ASP A 150 -2.98 18.73 17.93
C ASP A 150 -1.56 18.34 18.30
N HIS A 151 -1.20 18.47 19.59
CA HIS A 151 0.11 18.06 20.11
C HIS A 151 0.35 16.56 20.04
N ILE A 152 -0.69 15.75 20.30
CA ILE A 152 -0.62 14.29 20.27
C ILE A 152 -0.37 13.85 18.83
N ILE A 153 -1.16 14.38 17.87
CA ILE A 153 -1.04 14.05 16.44
C ILE A 153 0.32 14.51 15.91
N ALA A 154 0.76 15.74 16.22
CA ALA A 154 2.05 16.25 15.78
C ALA A 154 3.24 15.44 16.36
N ARG A 155 3.10 14.90 17.58
CA ARG A 155 4.10 14.00 18.17
C ARG A 155 4.15 12.66 17.44
N ALA A 156 3.00 12.09 17.09
CA ALA A 156 2.91 10.86 16.33
C ALA A 156 3.50 11.06 14.92
N GLU A 157 3.13 12.13 14.23
CA GLU A 157 3.62 12.49 12.90
C GLU A 157 5.15 12.61 12.87
N ARG A 158 5.74 13.30 13.85
CA ARG A 158 7.21 13.44 13.99
C ARG A 158 7.94 12.11 14.19
N LYS A 159 7.29 11.09 14.78
CA LYS A 159 7.87 9.75 14.93
C LYS A 159 7.75 8.91 13.68
N VAL A 160 6.62 9.00 12.99
CA VAL A 160 6.30 8.17 11.81
C VAL A 160 7.03 8.68 10.57
N TYR A 161 7.07 9.99 10.35
CA TYR A 161 7.58 10.59 9.12
C TYR A 161 9.03 10.19 8.77
N PRO A 162 10.02 10.24 9.69
CA PRO A 162 11.40 9.89 9.36
C PRO A 162 11.56 8.43 8.93
N ILE A 163 10.77 7.52 9.49
CA ILE A 163 10.85 6.10 9.17
C ILE A 163 10.13 5.83 7.84
N ALA A 164 9.00 6.47 7.60
CA ALA A 164 8.22 6.33 6.38
C ALA A 164 8.98 6.83 5.14
N TYR A 165 9.70 7.94 5.26
CA TYR A 165 10.34 8.64 4.14
C TYR A 165 11.87 8.72 4.24
N GLY A 166 12.45 8.45 5.41
CA GLY A 166 13.89 8.44 5.66
C GLY A 166 14.58 7.17 5.19
N GLY A 167 14.53 6.89 3.92
CA GLY A 167 15.21 5.77 3.28
C GLY A 167 16.57 6.16 2.67
N GLY A 168 17.62 6.38 3.51
CA GLY A 168 18.96 6.65 3.01
C GLY A 168 19.49 7.99 3.53
N HIS A 169 20.63 7.93 4.20
CA HIS A 169 21.45 9.01 4.72
C HIS A 169 21.09 10.45 4.30
N GLY A 170 20.61 11.22 5.28
CA GLY A 170 20.98 12.62 5.43
C GLY A 170 20.50 13.63 4.39
N GLU A 171 19.19 13.73 4.12
CA GLU A 171 18.65 14.99 3.63
C GLU A 171 17.44 15.40 4.48
N VAL A 172 17.72 16.39 5.30
CA VAL A 172 16.70 17.12 6.06
C VAL A 172 15.92 17.95 5.04
N TYR A 173 14.75 17.48 4.61
CA TYR A 173 13.82 18.33 3.88
C TYR A 173 13.34 19.44 4.81
N LYS A 174 13.93 20.60 4.68
CA LYS A 174 13.37 21.87 5.16
C LYS A 174 12.18 22.18 4.25
N HIS A 175 10.99 22.04 4.76
CA HIS A 175 9.82 22.64 4.13
C HIS A 175 9.78 24.14 4.46
N PRO A 176 9.41 24.99 3.48
CA PRO A 176 9.11 26.40 3.71
C PRO A 176 7.84 26.59 4.54
#